data_0b9e92587b391fa3c977897797850a52
#
_entry.id   0b9e92587b391fa3c977897797850a52
#
_cell.length_a   1.000
_cell.length_b   1.000
_cell.length_c   1.000
_cell.angle_alpha   90.00
_cell.angle_beta   90.00
_cell.angle_gamma   90.00
#
_symmetry.space_group_name_H-M   'P 1'
#
loop_
_entity.id
_entity.type
_entity.pdbx_description
1 polymer ?
#
loop_
_entity_poly.entity_id
_entity_poly.type
_entity_poly.pdbx_seq_one_letter_code
_entity_poly.pdbx_strand_id
1 'polypeptide(L)'
;MNQKERISIYEQLSWDYNISPEDIESVLKGEKEGAGHFTRETLFIRMLETYPWFTILKLFTVEEVQKLLTVRVVSRLRSPSLREKYEFVRHRLQQIIPAAG
;
A
#
# COMPACT_ATOMS: atom_id res chain seq x y z
N MET A 1 -9.54 -12.56 1.80
CA MET A 1 -10.26 -11.66 0.86
C MET A 1 -10.34 -12.33 -0.51
N ASN A 2 -11.52 -12.38 -1.10
CA ASN A 2 -11.67 -12.97 -2.42
C ASN A 2 -11.37 -11.93 -3.52
N GLN A 3 -11.28 -12.39 -4.76
CA GLN A 3 -10.92 -11.54 -5.90
C GLN A 3 -11.94 -10.42 -6.13
N LYS A 4 -13.21 -10.72 -5.92
CA LYS A 4 -14.29 -9.74 -6.11
C LYS A 4 -14.18 -8.58 -5.13
N GLU A 5 -13.89 -8.87 -3.86
CA GLU A 5 -13.71 -7.84 -2.85
C GLU A 5 -12.49 -6.99 -3.14
N ARG A 6 -11.40 -7.61 -3.56
CA ARG A 6 -10.16 -6.92 -3.93
C ARG A 6 -10.38 -5.95 -5.07
N ILE A 7 -11.03 -6.41 -6.13
CA ILE A 7 -11.34 -5.56 -7.29
C ILE A 7 -12.24 -4.40 -6.89
N SER A 8 -13.23 -4.63 -6.01
CA SER A 8 -14.11 -3.58 -5.52
C SER A 8 -13.33 -2.46 -4.82
N ILE A 9 -12.33 -2.83 -4.01
CA ILE A 9 -11.48 -1.84 -3.35
C ILE A 9 -10.66 -1.06 -4.37
N TYR A 10 -10.07 -1.75 -5.36
CA TYR A 10 -9.27 -1.09 -6.39
C TYR A 10 -10.11 -0.20 -7.31
N GLU A 11 -11.40 -0.51 -7.49
CA GLU A 11 -12.30 0.33 -8.30
C GLU A 11 -12.42 1.74 -7.73
N GLN A 12 -12.38 1.90 -6.42
CA GLN A 12 -12.42 3.22 -5.79
C GLN A 12 -11.18 4.04 -6.18
N LEU A 13 -9.99 3.44 -6.14
CA LEU A 13 -8.76 4.10 -6.58
C LEU A 13 -8.79 4.36 -8.08
N SER A 14 -9.31 3.41 -8.85
CA SER A 14 -9.43 3.52 -10.30
C SER A 14 -10.26 4.74 -10.68
N TRP A 15 -11.38 4.93 -10.00
CA TRP A 15 -12.25 6.07 -10.24
C TRP A 15 -11.53 7.39 -9.98
N ASP A 16 -10.78 7.46 -8.85
CA ASP A 16 -10.13 8.70 -8.44
C ASP A 16 -8.92 9.06 -9.32
N TYR A 17 -8.20 8.05 -9.84
CA TYR A 17 -6.92 8.27 -10.51
C TYR A 17 -6.88 7.80 -11.96
N ASN A 18 -8.01 7.37 -12.50
CA ASN A 18 -8.14 6.94 -13.90
C ASN A 18 -7.15 5.85 -14.29
N ILE A 19 -7.04 4.84 -13.43
CA ILE A 19 -6.20 3.65 -13.67
C ILE A 19 -7.11 2.43 -13.50
N SER A 20 -7.01 1.44 -14.39
CA SER A 20 -7.86 0.25 -14.26
C SER A 20 -7.53 -0.55 -13.01
N PRO A 21 -8.52 -1.22 -12.39
CA PRO A 21 -8.24 -2.08 -11.23
C PRO A 21 -7.21 -3.15 -11.52
N GLU A 22 -7.20 -3.70 -12.73
CA GLU A 22 -6.23 -4.71 -13.16
C GLU A 22 -4.81 -4.15 -13.18
N ASP A 23 -4.65 -2.92 -13.66
CA ASP A 23 -3.34 -2.26 -13.68
C ASP A 23 -2.86 -1.95 -12.25
N ILE A 24 -3.77 -1.51 -11.38
CA ILE A 24 -3.44 -1.27 -9.97
C ILE A 24 -2.90 -2.56 -9.34
N GLU A 25 -3.60 -3.66 -9.54
CA GLU A 25 -3.20 -4.96 -8.99
C GLU A 25 -1.83 -5.38 -9.55
N SER A 26 -1.63 -5.25 -10.86
CA SER A 26 -0.37 -5.63 -11.51
C SER A 26 0.82 -4.81 -11.00
N VAL A 27 0.62 -3.51 -10.80
CA VAL A 27 1.68 -2.64 -10.25
C VAL A 27 2.00 -3.04 -8.81
N LEU A 28 0.98 -3.27 -8.00
CA LEU A 28 1.18 -3.63 -6.58
C LEU A 28 1.85 -5.00 -6.42
N LYS A 29 1.60 -5.92 -7.33
CA LYS A 29 2.26 -7.24 -7.35
C LYS A 29 3.66 -7.20 -7.95
N GLY A 30 4.06 -6.07 -8.52
CA GLY A 30 5.38 -5.95 -9.16
C GLY A 30 5.43 -6.47 -10.59
N GLU A 31 4.28 -6.79 -11.20
CA GLU A 31 4.21 -7.28 -12.58
C GLU A 31 4.37 -6.15 -13.59
N LYS A 32 4.03 -4.91 -13.19
CA LYS A 32 4.23 -3.69 -13.96
C LYS A 32 5.01 -2.70 -13.12
N GLU A 33 5.86 -1.89 -13.77
CA GLU A 33 6.63 -0.86 -13.09
C GLU A 33 5.75 0.32 -12.65
N GLY A 34 4.70 0.60 -13.42
CA GLY A 34 3.80 1.70 -13.11
C GLY A 34 2.57 1.68 -13.99
N ALA A 35 1.60 2.53 -13.66
CA ALA A 35 0.40 2.75 -14.44
C ALA A 35 0.07 4.24 -14.37
N GLY A 36 -0.03 4.90 -15.52
CA GLY A 36 -0.18 6.34 -15.58
C GLY A 36 1.02 7.02 -14.90
N HIS A 37 0.75 7.87 -13.93
CA HIS A 37 1.79 8.55 -13.17
C HIS A 37 2.17 7.83 -11.88
N PHE A 38 1.63 6.63 -11.64
CA PHE A 38 1.78 5.93 -10.38
C PHE A 38 2.77 4.78 -10.49
N THR A 39 3.70 4.74 -9.54
CA THR A 39 4.55 3.59 -9.29
C THR A 39 3.95 2.76 -8.17
N ARG A 40 4.54 1.60 -7.88
CA ARG A 40 4.15 0.77 -6.76
C ARG A 40 4.20 1.56 -5.45
N GLU A 41 5.25 2.34 -5.24
CA GLU A 41 5.42 3.15 -4.04
C GLU A 41 4.32 4.22 -3.91
N THR A 42 4.05 4.97 -4.97
CA THR A 42 3.06 6.03 -4.91
C THR A 42 1.64 5.49 -4.77
N LEU A 43 1.34 4.35 -5.38
CA LEU A 43 0.04 3.68 -5.16
C LEU A 43 -0.12 3.25 -3.72
N PHE A 44 0.93 2.66 -3.13
CA PHE A 44 0.88 2.23 -1.74
C PHE A 44 0.65 3.42 -0.80
N ILE A 45 1.33 4.54 -1.05
CA ILE A 45 1.13 5.78 -0.29
C ILE A 45 -0.34 6.21 -0.33
N ARG A 46 -0.94 6.25 -1.53
CA ARG A 46 -2.34 6.62 -1.69
C ARG A 46 -3.28 5.67 -0.96
N MET A 47 -2.99 4.39 -0.98
CA MET A 47 -3.78 3.40 -0.26
C MET A 47 -3.73 3.62 1.24
N LEU A 48 -2.54 3.91 1.78
CA LEU A 48 -2.40 4.22 3.21
C LEU A 48 -3.17 5.48 3.61
N GLU A 49 -3.26 6.45 2.70
CA GLU A 49 -4.01 7.69 2.93
C GLU A 49 -5.52 7.53 2.78
N THR A 50 -5.94 6.54 2.01
CA THR A 50 -7.35 6.35 1.64
C THR A 50 -8.05 5.32 2.53
N TYR A 51 -7.37 4.23 2.87
CA TYR A 51 -7.97 3.09 3.55
C TYR A 51 -7.46 2.93 4.97
N PRO A 52 -8.32 2.42 5.89
CA PRO A 52 -7.87 2.10 7.25
C PRO A 52 -6.90 0.91 7.24
N TRP A 53 -6.13 0.81 8.33
CA TRP A 53 -5.10 -0.21 8.46
C TRP A 53 -5.61 -1.64 8.26
N PHE A 54 -6.79 -1.95 8.80
CA PHE A 54 -7.33 -3.32 8.66
C PHE A 54 -7.64 -3.66 7.19
N THR A 55 -7.97 -2.68 6.35
CA THR A 55 -8.16 -2.92 4.93
C THR A 55 -6.83 -3.21 4.24
N ILE A 56 -5.79 -2.48 4.61
CA ILE A 56 -4.43 -2.75 4.08
C ILE A 56 -4.02 -4.19 4.41
N LEU A 57 -4.29 -4.65 5.63
CA LEU A 57 -3.97 -6.02 6.04
C LEU A 57 -4.79 -7.08 5.31
N LYS A 58 -5.94 -6.73 4.75
CA LYS A 58 -6.72 -7.64 3.91
C LYS A 58 -6.16 -7.75 2.50
N LEU A 59 -5.51 -6.69 2.01
CA LEU A 59 -4.97 -6.64 0.65
C LEU A 59 -3.54 -7.17 0.57
N PHE A 60 -2.78 -7.04 1.62
CA PHE A 60 -1.36 -7.41 1.66
C PHE A 60 -1.06 -8.32 2.83
N THR A 61 -0.10 -9.20 2.65
CA THR A 61 0.45 -9.95 3.80
C THR A 61 1.29 -9.01 4.65
N VAL A 62 1.54 -9.41 5.89
CA VAL A 62 2.38 -8.63 6.81
C VAL A 62 3.78 -8.46 6.23
N GLU A 63 4.31 -9.50 5.58
CA GLU A 63 5.62 -9.46 4.94
C GLU A 63 5.66 -8.47 3.77
N GLU A 64 4.58 -8.43 2.98
CA GLU A 64 4.48 -7.47 1.89
C GLU A 64 4.43 -6.04 2.41
N VAL A 65 3.67 -5.80 3.48
CA VAL A 65 3.60 -4.48 4.11
C VAL A 65 4.97 -4.07 4.63
N GLN A 66 5.68 -4.99 5.27
CA GLN A 66 7.03 -4.69 5.77
C GLN A 66 7.95 -4.22 4.65
N LYS A 67 7.90 -4.87 3.49
CA LYS A 67 8.72 -4.50 2.35
C LYS A 67 8.32 -3.16 1.74
N LEU A 68 7.02 -2.87 1.71
CA LEU A 68 6.50 -1.67 1.07
C LEU A 68 6.56 -0.45 2.00
N LEU A 69 6.43 -0.65 3.30
CA LEU A 69 6.38 0.43 4.29
C LEU A 69 7.80 0.84 4.68
N THR A 70 8.43 1.62 3.82
CA THR A 70 9.79 2.12 4.03
C THR A 70 9.75 3.48 4.73
N VAL A 71 10.91 3.93 5.22
CA VAL A 71 11.06 5.28 5.77
C VAL A 71 10.63 6.33 4.75
N ARG A 72 11.00 6.12 3.49
CA ARG A 72 10.64 7.04 2.40
C ARG A 72 9.13 7.13 2.21
N VAL A 73 8.41 5.98 2.22
CA VAL A 73 6.95 5.96 2.11
C VAL A 73 6.32 6.71 3.27
N VAL A 74 6.75 6.43 4.49
CA VAL A 74 6.19 7.09 5.68
C VAL A 74 6.40 8.61 5.59
N SER A 75 7.59 9.04 5.19
CA SER A 75 7.91 10.48 5.12
C SER A 75 7.07 11.23 4.09
N ARG A 76 6.52 10.52 3.10
CA ARG A 76 5.73 11.11 2.02
C ARG A 76 4.22 11.13 2.30
N LEU A 77 3.77 10.57 3.42
CA LEU A 77 2.38 10.66 3.81
C LEU A 77 2.03 12.12 4.13
N ARG A 78 0.86 12.57 3.68
CA ARG A 78 0.47 13.98 3.80
C ARG A 78 0.16 14.40 5.22
N SER A 79 -0.48 13.52 5.99
CA SER A 79 -0.93 13.83 7.33
C SER A 79 0.17 13.54 8.35
N PRO A 80 0.49 14.51 9.25
CA PRO A 80 1.42 14.22 10.36
C PRO A 80 0.95 13.07 11.23
N SER A 81 -0.37 12.96 11.46
CA SER A 81 -0.95 11.86 12.23
C SER A 81 -0.69 10.51 11.57
N LEU A 82 -0.83 10.44 10.24
CA LEU A 82 -0.56 9.21 9.51
C LEU A 82 0.92 8.87 9.52
N ARG A 83 1.80 9.86 9.39
CA ARG A 83 3.24 9.64 9.46
C ARG A 83 3.63 9.05 10.81
N GLU A 84 3.11 9.59 11.88
CA GLU A 84 3.37 9.09 13.24
C GLU A 84 2.86 7.66 13.40
N LYS A 85 1.62 7.41 12.97
CA LYS A 85 0.99 6.10 13.05
C LYS A 85 1.80 5.04 12.28
N TYR A 86 2.15 5.33 11.04
CA TYR A 86 2.83 4.36 10.20
C TYR A 86 4.32 4.22 10.52
N GLU A 87 4.93 5.23 11.10
CA GLU A 87 6.28 5.07 11.66
C GLU A 87 6.26 4.08 12.82
N PHE A 88 5.26 4.16 13.68
CA PHE A 88 5.07 3.20 14.75
C PHE A 88 4.85 1.79 14.18
N VAL A 89 3.97 1.65 13.17
CA VAL A 89 3.71 0.36 12.53
C VAL A 89 5.01 -0.19 11.91
N ARG A 90 5.77 0.64 11.22
CA ARG A 90 7.03 0.23 10.59
C ARG A 90 7.99 -0.36 11.63
N HIS A 91 8.17 0.31 12.75
CA HIS A 91 9.02 -0.18 13.82
C HIS A 91 8.52 -1.50 14.40
N ARG A 92 7.21 -1.63 14.62
CA ARG A 92 6.64 -2.85 15.16
C ARG A 92 6.82 -4.03 14.21
N LEU A 93 6.66 -3.79 12.91
CA LEU A 93 6.86 -4.85 11.92
C LEU A 93 8.29 -5.34 11.87
N GLN A 94 9.27 -4.44 12.05
CA GLN A 94 10.68 -4.83 12.10
C GLN A 94 11.00 -5.69 13.34
N GLN A 95 10.27 -5.48 14.44
CA GLN A 95 10.43 -6.29 15.65
C GLN A 95 9.81 -7.66 15.50
N ILE A 96 8.66 -7.75 14.82
CA ILE A 96 7.92 -9.00 14.64
C ILE A 96 8.50 -9.85 13.53
N ILE A 97 8.90 -9.22 12.42
CA ILE A 97 9.48 -9.89 11.25
C ILE A 97 10.89 -9.36 11.07
N PRO A 98 11.91 -10.10 11.55
CA PRO A 98 13.29 -9.67 11.35
C PRO A 98 13.58 -9.48 9.88
N ALA A 99 14.29 -8.42 9.54
CA ALA A 99 14.66 -8.14 8.17
C ALA A 99 15.43 -9.35 7.64
N ALA A 100 14.96 -9.89 6.50
CA ALA A 100 15.66 -11.00 5.87
C ALA A 100 17.02 -10.54 5.40
N GLY A 101 17.99 -11.03 6.01
CA GLY A 101 19.39 -10.93 5.66
C GLY A 101 20.02 -9.64 5.62
#